data_bdf46d4fadf86129730b3fd57f3f9754
#
_entry.id   bdf46d4fadf86129730b3fd57f3f9754
#
_cell.length_a   1.000
_cell.length_b   1.000
_cell.length_c   1.000
_cell.angle_alpha   90.00
_cell.angle_beta   90.00
_cell.angle_gamma   90.00
#
_symmetry.space_group_name_H-M   'P 1'
#
loop_
_entity.id
_entity.type
_entity.pdbx_description
1 polymer ?
#
loop_
_entity_poly.entity_id
_entity_poly.type
_entity_poly.pdbx_seq_one_letter_code
_entity_poly.pdbx_strand_id
1 'polypeptide(L)'
;GLLALFFVVAWCLSGSAAFAKPLVPLRTAWLGEHETFLVWYAREKGWDKAEGLELELQPFESGKNVIDEMQSANWALAGVGAMPALTASLSNRLYIVGIGNDESATNAIYTRDGNDMLKMKGFNPNFPEVYGNPGSVRGKTFLVPKGTSAHYMLSRWLHALGLRERDVKIVDMQPSEAMKAFSEGTGDAIALWAPQTFEAEKLGLKTVAHSSDCNARQPILLIANAEYANKHKADIVAFLRVYLRSVDMMKTTPAEELADDYMRFYNAWTGKSMTREEAIRDIKDHPVYSLDAMFKQSYGTSELREWLHDIVSFQNESGELDRRELARLERLHYVTDIYLKAVKNAAKK
;
A
#
# COMPACT_ATOMS: atom_id res chain seq x y z
N GLY A 1 70.23 -51.56 -16.95
CA GLY A 1 69.52 -50.66 -16.09
C GLY A 1 68.68 -49.72 -16.93
N LEU A 2 67.33 -49.94 -16.96
CA LEU A 2 66.38 -49.02 -17.58
C LEU A 2 65.89 -48.01 -16.51
N LEU A 3 66.13 -46.71 -16.75
CA LEU A 3 65.52 -45.65 -15.99
C LEU A 3 64.16 -45.31 -16.64
N ALA A 4 63.09 -45.52 -15.90
CA ALA A 4 61.75 -45.05 -16.29
C ALA A 4 61.54 -43.63 -15.79
N LEU A 5 61.33 -42.65 -16.70
CA LEU A 5 61.01 -41.33 -16.39
C LEU A 5 59.45 -41.22 -16.20
N PHE A 6 58.96 -40.94 -14.98
CA PHE A 6 57.58 -40.60 -14.74
C PHE A 6 57.37 -39.11 -14.99
N PHE A 7 56.63 -38.78 -16.04
CA PHE A 7 56.08 -37.44 -16.21
C PHE A 7 54.79 -37.28 -15.40
N VAL A 8 54.83 -36.48 -14.35
CA VAL A 8 53.66 -36.06 -13.61
C VAL A 8 53.12 -34.83 -14.34
N VAL A 9 52.00 -35.01 -15.04
CA VAL A 9 51.24 -33.89 -15.62
C VAL A 9 50.37 -33.30 -14.50
N ALA A 10 50.83 -32.20 -13.92
CA ALA A 10 49.99 -31.40 -13.00
C ALA A 10 48.91 -30.67 -13.79
N TRP A 11 47.71 -31.15 -13.72
CA TRP A 11 46.50 -30.45 -14.27
C TRP A 11 46.12 -29.32 -13.31
N CYS A 12 46.55 -28.11 -13.62
CA CYS A 12 46.06 -26.89 -12.97
C CYS A 12 44.59 -26.71 -13.32
N LEU A 13 43.69 -27.15 -12.44
CA LEU A 13 42.32 -26.75 -12.44
C LEU A 13 42.27 -25.25 -12.04
N SER A 14 42.44 -24.34 -13.00
CA SER A 14 42.09 -22.95 -12.83
C SER A 14 40.55 -22.84 -12.81
N GLY A 15 39.97 -23.17 -11.67
CA GLY A 15 38.62 -22.83 -11.38
C GLY A 15 38.50 -21.29 -11.38
N SER A 16 38.00 -20.71 -12.47
CA SER A 16 37.57 -19.32 -12.46
C SER A 16 36.49 -19.21 -11.38
N ALA A 17 36.85 -18.73 -10.20
CA ALA A 17 35.88 -18.25 -9.23
C ALA A 17 35.15 -17.13 -9.93
N ALA A 18 33.96 -17.42 -10.45
CA ALA A 18 33.04 -16.38 -10.91
C ALA A 18 32.75 -15.53 -9.68
N PHE A 19 33.38 -14.38 -9.59
CA PHE A 19 33.03 -13.38 -8.57
C PHE A 19 31.56 -13.08 -8.73
N ALA A 20 30.74 -13.45 -7.75
CA ALA A 20 29.33 -13.11 -7.73
C ALA A 20 29.22 -11.60 -7.88
N LYS A 21 28.37 -11.14 -8.83
CA LYS A 21 28.12 -9.72 -9.05
C LYS A 21 27.68 -9.11 -7.69
N PRO A 22 28.25 -7.96 -7.28
CA PRO A 22 27.83 -7.30 -6.04
C PRO A 22 26.33 -7.05 -6.06
N LEU A 23 25.66 -7.25 -4.91
CA LEU A 23 24.26 -6.92 -4.74
C LEU A 23 24.08 -5.39 -4.83
N VAL A 24 22.98 -4.97 -5.42
CA VAL A 24 22.57 -3.56 -5.47
C VAL A 24 21.76 -3.26 -4.21
N PRO A 25 22.26 -2.42 -3.28
CA PRO A 25 21.44 -1.97 -2.17
C PRO A 25 20.29 -1.11 -2.69
N LEU A 26 19.06 -1.51 -2.39
CA LEU A 26 17.86 -0.82 -2.85
C LEU A 26 17.02 -0.39 -1.65
N ARG A 27 17.05 0.91 -1.40
CA ARG A 27 16.33 1.54 -0.30
C ARG A 27 14.87 1.73 -0.66
N THR A 28 13.96 1.20 0.16
CA THR A 28 12.51 1.21 -0.08
C THR A 28 11.74 1.67 1.15
N ALA A 29 10.54 2.22 0.98
CA ALA A 29 9.74 2.82 2.05
C ALA A 29 8.37 2.15 2.16
N TRP A 30 7.98 1.75 3.38
CA TRP A 30 6.80 0.92 3.63
C TRP A 30 6.10 1.30 4.93
N LEU A 31 4.79 0.99 4.99
CA LEU A 31 4.00 1.06 6.20
C LEU A 31 3.94 -0.32 6.89
N GLY A 32 3.48 -0.37 8.13
CA GLY A 32 3.26 -1.61 8.87
C GLY A 32 1.97 -2.31 8.46
N GLU A 33 1.81 -2.62 7.17
CA GLU A 33 0.58 -3.15 6.57
C GLU A 33 0.86 -4.22 5.51
N HIS A 34 -0.18 -4.74 4.89
CA HIS A 34 -0.16 -5.98 4.10
C HIS A 34 0.89 -6.00 2.98
N GLU A 35 1.02 -4.95 2.16
CA GLU A 35 1.98 -4.94 1.04
C GLU A 35 3.43 -5.06 1.51
N THR A 36 3.71 -4.62 2.72
CA THR A 36 5.04 -4.73 3.33
C THR A 36 5.39 -6.18 3.67
N PHE A 37 4.40 -7.01 4.02
CA PHE A 37 4.63 -8.43 4.23
C PHE A 37 5.25 -9.10 2.99
N LEU A 38 4.82 -8.75 1.78
CA LEU A 38 5.33 -9.34 0.56
C LEU A 38 6.83 -9.07 0.38
N VAL A 39 7.28 -7.84 0.61
CA VAL A 39 8.71 -7.49 0.49
C VAL A 39 9.54 -8.00 1.67
N TRP A 40 8.97 -7.98 2.87
CA TRP A 40 9.61 -8.55 4.06
C TRP A 40 9.81 -10.05 3.89
N TYR A 41 8.78 -10.78 3.45
CA TYR A 41 8.84 -12.22 3.21
C TYR A 41 9.88 -12.56 2.12
N ALA A 42 9.87 -11.82 1.01
CA ALA A 42 10.84 -11.98 -0.07
C ALA A 42 12.29 -11.83 0.43
N ARG A 43 12.53 -10.82 1.25
CA ARG A 43 13.85 -10.60 1.87
C ARG A 43 14.26 -11.75 2.82
N GLU A 44 13.34 -12.20 3.68
CA GLU A 44 13.56 -13.34 4.58
C GLU A 44 13.90 -14.63 3.79
N LYS A 45 13.32 -14.81 2.63
CA LYS A 45 13.56 -15.95 1.72
C LYS A 45 14.78 -15.76 0.80
N GLY A 46 15.44 -14.60 0.83
CA GLY A 46 16.56 -14.27 -0.04
C GLY A 46 16.20 -14.10 -1.51
N TRP A 47 14.92 -13.85 -1.81
CA TRP A 47 14.45 -13.68 -3.20
C TRP A 47 14.95 -12.37 -3.83
N ASP A 48 15.18 -11.35 -3.02
CA ASP A 48 15.83 -10.11 -3.43
C ASP A 48 17.28 -10.37 -3.90
N LYS A 49 18.04 -11.13 -3.11
CA LYS A 49 19.43 -11.49 -3.45
C LYS A 49 19.51 -12.34 -4.71
N ALA A 50 18.53 -13.22 -4.93
CA ALA A 50 18.43 -14.01 -6.16
C ALA A 50 18.23 -13.13 -7.41
N GLU A 51 17.66 -11.94 -7.26
CA GLU A 51 17.50 -10.94 -8.32
C GLU A 51 18.61 -9.88 -8.33
N GLY A 52 19.67 -10.09 -7.54
CA GLY A 52 20.83 -9.19 -7.47
C GLY A 52 20.60 -7.94 -6.62
N LEU A 53 19.57 -7.91 -5.80
CA LEU A 53 19.22 -6.78 -4.92
C LEU A 53 19.52 -7.12 -3.46
N GLU A 54 19.75 -6.08 -2.68
CA GLU A 54 19.71 -6.11 -1.22
C GLU A 54 18.69 -5.07 -0.76
N LEU A 55 17.48 -5.54 -0.40
CA LEU A 55 16.39 -4.66 -0.03
C LEU A 55 16.60 -4.07 1.37
N GLU A 56 16.62 -2.74 1.45
CA GLU A 56 16.51 -1.99 2.69
C GLU A 56 15.06 -1.52 2.85
N LEU A 57 14.38 -1.97 3.92
CA LEU A 57 12.98 -1.65 4.18
C LEU A 57 12.92 -0.57 5.27
N GLN A 58 12.50 0.65 4.91
CA GLN A 58 12.35 1.77 5.84
C GLN A 58 10.89 1.89 6.30
N PRO A 59 10.62 1.92 7.63
CA PRO A 59 9.28 2.03 8.17
C PRO A 59 8.79 3.48 8.21
N PHE A 60 7.52 3.67 7.85
CA PHE A 60 6.79 4.93 7.97
C PHE A 60 5.40 4.68 8.56
N GLU A 61 4.80 5.71 9.17
CA GLU A 61 3.48 5.60 9.79
C GLU A 61 2.34 5.81 8.80
N SER A 62 2.55 6.65 7.76
CA SER A 62 1.54 6.92 6.73
C SER A 62 2.17 7.14 5.36
N GLY A 63 1.37 6.94 4.30
CA GLY A 63 1.79 7.24 2.94
C GLY A 63 2.15 8.71 2.74
N LYS A 64 1.52 9.61 3.49
CA LYS A 64 1.88 11.02 3.50
C LYS A 64 3.31 11.23 4.01
N ASN A 65 3.70 10.58 5.11
CA ASN A 65 5.08 10.64 5.62
C ASN A 65 6.09 10.08 4.62
N VAL A 66 5.77 8.98 3.93
CA VAL A 66 6.62 8.44 2.85
C VAL A 66 6.92 9.50 1.81
N ILE A 67 5.92 10.28 1.39
CA ILE A 67 6.07 11.32 0.38
C ILE A 67 6.81 12.55 0.93
N ASP A 68 6.42 13.03 2.10
CA ASP A 68 7.04 14.22 2.72
C ASP A 68 8.54 14.02 2.96
N GLU A 69 8.95 12.79 3.29
CA GLU A 69 10.34 12.42 3.57
C GLU A 69 11.09 11.83 2.37
N MET A 70 10.51 11.89 1.17
CA MET A 70 11.09 11.28 -0.03
C MET A 70 12.55 11.67 -0.28
N GLN A 71 12.91 12.94 -0.06
CA GLN A 71 14.27 13.43 -0.28
C GLN A 71 15.23 13.02 0.85
N SER A 72 14.80 13.17 2.10
CA SER A 72 15.65 12.86 3.27
C SER A 72 15.87 11.36 3.43
N ALA A 73 14.83 10.54 3.22
CA ALA A 73 14.91 9.09 3.28
C ALA A 73 15.58 8.47 2.05
N ASN A 74 15.64 9.20 0.92
CA ASN A 74 16.29 8.79 -0.32
C ASN A 74 15.88 7.38 -0.79
N TRP A 75 14.57 7.07 -0.73
CA TRP A 75 14.07 5.79 -1.21
C TRP A 75 13.91 5.74 -2.74
N ALA A 76 14.13 4.57 -3.30
CA ALA A 76 13.96 4.29 -4.73
C ALA A 76 12.54 3.84 -5.09
N LEU A 77 11.93 3.06 -4.21
CA LEU A 77 10.58 2.49 -4.37
C LEU A 77 9.83 2.55 -3.05
N ALA A 78 8.51 2.59 -3.14
CA ALA A 78 7.62 2.56 -1.99
C ALA A 78 6.27 1.92 -2.32
N GLY A 79 5.56 1.47 -1.28
CA GLY A 79 4.14 1.13 -1.35
C GLY A 79 3.34 2.16 -0.58
N VAL A 80 2.34 2.78 -1.21
CA VAL A 80 1.49 3.80 -0.58
C VAL A 80 0.08 3.79 -1.16
N GLY A 81 -0.89 4.31 -0.41
CA GLY A 81 -2.24 4.56 -0.90
C GLY A 81 -2.27 5.53 -2.09
N ALA A 82 -3.34 5.48 -2.87
CA ALA A 82 -3.47 6.29 -4.08
C ALA A 82 -3.49 7.81 -3.80
N MET A 83 -4.09 8.24 -2.69
CA MET A 83 -4.14 9.68 -2.32
C MET A 83 -2.75 10.33 -2.25
N PRO A 84 -1.82 9.85 -1.41
CA PRO A 84 -0.48 10.44 -1.35
C PRO A 84 0.30 10.27 -2.66
N ALA A 85 0.14 9.15 -3.38
CA ALA A 85 0.79 8.95 -4.66
C ALA A 85 0.36 9.99 -5.71
N LEU A 86 -0.93 10.27 -5.82
CA LEU A 86 -1.47 11.25 -6.76
C LEU A 86 -1.00 12.68 -6.45
N THR A 87 -1.03 13.07 -5.19
CA THR A 87 -0.53 14.39 -4.75
C THR A 87 0.95 14.55 -5.11
N ALA A 88 1.76 13.52 -4.85
CA ALA A 88 3.19 13.54 -5.17
C ALA A 88 3.46 13.52 -6.69
N SER A 89 2.57 12.94 -7.49
CA SER A 89 2.71 12.91 -8.96
C SER A 89 2.74 14.30 -9.58
N LEU A 90 2.10 15.30 -8.95
CA LEU A 90 2.14 16.70 -9.38
C LEU A 90 3.55 17.30 -9.43
N SER A 91 4.44 16.82 -8.58
CA SER A 91 5.85 17.27 -8.59
C SER A 91 6.67 16.66 -9.72
N ASN A 92 6.10 15.73 -10.50
CA ASN A 92 6.77 14.94 -11.53
C ASN A 92 7.99 14.16 -11.01
N ARG A 93 7.96 13.77 -9.73
CA ARG A 93 9.08 13.13 -9.02
C ARG A 93 8.94 11.64 -8.87
N LEU A 94 7.78 11.08 -9.20
CA LEU A 94 7.53 9.65 -9.09
C LEU A 94 6.80 9.09 -10.31
N TYR A 95 6.93 7.78 -10.47
CA TYR A 95 6.11 6.97 -11.36
C TYR A 95 5.30 5.96 -10.56
N ILE A 96 4.06 5.72 -10.96
CA ILE A 96 3.29 4.55 -10.53
C ILE A 96 3.70 3.40 -11.44
N VAL A 97 4.33 2.37 -10.86
CA VAL A 97 4.95 1.26 -11.60
C VAL A 97 4.22 -0.06 -11.45
N GLY A 98 3.26 -0.14 -10.52
CA GLY A 98 2.44 -1.33 -10.27
C GLY A 98 1.36 -1.09 -9.24
N ILE A 99 0.58 -2.14 -8.96
CA ILE A 99 -0.46 -2.16 -7.92
C ILE A 99 -0.03 -3.16 -6.85
N GLY A 100 -0.04 -2.76 -5.58
CA GLY A 100 0.29 -3.63 -4.47
C GLY A 100 -0.87 -4.57 -4.11
N ASN A 101 -1.92 -4.00 -3.55
CA ASN A 101 -3.14 -4.71 -3.15
C ASN A 101 -4.33 -3.74 -3.13
N ASP A 102 -5.52 -4.28 -2.86
CA ASP A 102 -6.74 -3.49 -2.67
C ASP A 102 -7.06 -3.43 -1.17
N GLU A 103 -7.22 -2.21 -0.63
CA GLU A 103 -7.59 -1.94 0.76
C GLU A 103 -9.06 -1.52 0.93
N SER A 104 -9.89 -1.65 -0.08
CA SER A 104 -11.28 -1.14 -0.02
C SER A 104 -12.09 -1.78 1.10
N ALA A 105 -11.80 -3.03 1.47
CA ALA A 105 -12.44 -3.73 2.58
C ALA A 105 -11.84 -3.41 3.96
N THR A 106 -10.68 -2.76 4.02
CA THR A 106 -9.89 -2.59 5.24
C THR A 106 -9.68 -1.15 5.67
N ASN A 107 -10.17 -0.19 4.91
CA ASN A 107 -10.35 1.19 5.35
C ASN A 107 -11.74 1.36 5.93
N ALA A 108 -11.85 1.88 7.15
CA ALA A 108 -13.11 1.97 7.86
C ALA A 108 -13.21 3.19 8.78
N ILE A 109 -14.45 3.58 9.07
CA ILE A 109 -14.80 4.57 10.10
C ILE A 109 -15.32 3.83 11.32
N TYR A 110 -14.81 4.18 12.48
CA TYR A 110 -15.22 3.65 13.78
C TYR A 110 -15.78 4.73 14.67
N THR A 111 -16.72 4.33 15.53
CA THR A 111 -17.25 5.15 16.61
C THR A 111 -17.39 4.33 17.89
N ARG A 112 -17.72 5.00 19.00
CA ARG A 112 -17.98 4.33 20.28
C ARG A 112 -19.34 3.63 20.27
N ASP A 113 -19.43 2.55 20.99
CA ASP A 113 -20.72 1.86 21.18
C ASP A 113 -21.78 2.82 21.74
N GLY A 114 -23.01 2.68 21.27
CA GLY A 114 -24.12 3.56 21.65
C GLY A 114 -24.15 4.92 20.97
N ASN A 115 -23.20 5.24 20.07
CA ASN A 115 -23.22 6.49 19.31
C ASN A 115 -24.44 6.56 18.37
N ASP A 116 -25.02 7.76 18.22
CA ASP A 116 -26.22 7.98 17.39
C ASP A 116 -26.02 7.60 15.90
N MET A 117 -24.79 7.64 15.40
CA MET A 117 -24.47 7.19 14.03
C MET A 117 -24.85 5.71 13.81
N LEU A 118 -24.83 4.88 14.85
CA LEU A 118 -25.15 3.45 14.77
C LEU A 118 -26.64 3.13 14.77
N LYS A 119 -27.50 4.13 15.02
CA LYS A 119 -28.95 3.91 15.13
C LYS A 119 -29.65 3.72 13.79
N MET A 120 -29.06 4.17 12.70
CA MET A 120 -29.64 4.04 11.36
C MET A 120 -28.62 3.46 10.39
N LYS A 121 -29.01 2.40 9.68
CA LYS A 121 -28.26 1.77 8.59
C LYS A 121 -29.04 1.92 7.28
N GLY A 122 -28.34 2.18 6.18
CA GLY A 122 -28.96 2.30 4.87
C GLY A 122 -29.86 3.53 4.71
N PHE A 123 -29.51 4.66 5.32
CA PHE A 123 -30.22 5.93 5.10
C PHE A 123 -30.36 6.26 3.60
N ASN A 124 -29.31 6.07 2.85
CA ASN A 124 -29.34 6.11 1.40
C ASN A 124 -29.47 4.68 0.85
N PRO A 125 -30.56 4.34 0.14
CA PRO A 125 -30.77 2.97 -0.37
C PRO A 125 -29.69 2.46 -1.33
N ASN A 126 -28.92 3.35 -1.96
CA ASN A 126 -27.77 2.97 -2.79
C ASN A 126 -26.56 2.49 -1.98
N PHE A 127 -26.56 2.72 -0.67
CA PHE A 127 -25.49 2.35 0.27
C PHE A 127 -26.09 1.64 1.49
N PRO A 128 -26.67 0.45 1.30
CA PRO A 128 -27.48 -0.23 2.33
C PRO A 128 -26.70 -0.65 3.57
N GLU A 129 -25.36 -0.82 3.43
CA GLU A 129 -24.50 -1.26 4.53
C GLU A 129 -23.94 -0.11 5.38
N VAL A 130 -24.15 1.13 4.97
CA VAL A 130 -23.59 2.33 5.59
C VAL A 130 -24.45 2.76 6.79
N TYR A 131 -23.82 2.94 7.95
CA TYR A 131 -24.45 3.55 9.12
C TYR A 131 -24.35 5.08 9.07
N GLY A 132 -25.31 5.72 9.76
CA GLY A 132 -25.39 7.17 9.91
C GLY A 132 -26.47 7.80 9.03
N ASN A 133 -26.78 9.04 9.34
CA ASN A 133 -27.66 9.91 8.56
C ASN A 133 -27.25 11.37 8.80
N PRO A 134 -27.73 12.35 8.02
CA PRO A 134 -27.32 13.74 8.18
C PRO A 134 -27.54 14.30 9.58
N GLY A 135 -28.60 13.88 10.29
CA GLY A 135 -28.89 14.33 11.64
C GLY A 135 -27.90 13.84 12.70
N SER A 136 -27.39 12.61 12.55
CA SER A 136 -26.43 12.02 13.50
C SER A 136 -24.98 12.42 13.22
N VAL A 137 -24.69 12.98 12.04
CA VAL A 137 -23.32 13.20 11.56
C VAL A 137 -22.95 14.68 11.50
N ARG A 138 -23.88 15.55 11.12
CA ARG A 138 -23.62 16.98 10.97
C ARG A 138 -23.04 17.60 12.23
N GLY A 139 -21.96 18.35 12.09
CA GLY A 139 -21.27 19.03 13.19
C GLY A 139 -20.39 18.13 14.07
N LYS A 140 -20.34 16.83 13.80
CA LYS A 140 -19.49 15.88 14.54
C LYS A 140 -18.00 16.04 14.19
N THR A 141 -17.16 15.59 15.11
CA THR A 141 -15.70 15.68 15.00
C THR A 141 -15.10 14.33 14.63
N PHE A 142 -14.34 14.31 13.53
CA PHE A 142 -13.66 13.13 13.01
C PHE A 142 -12.15 13.29 13.12
N LEU A 143 -11.49 12.30 13.72
CA LEU A 143 -10.03 12.22 13.74
C LEU A 143 -9.57 11.41 12.53
N VAL A 144 -8.75 12.01 11.68
CA VAL A 144 -8.32 11.36 10.45
C VAL A 144 -6.97 11.91 9.97
N PRO A 145 -6.04 11.06 9.51
CA PRO A 145 -4.83 11.56 8.86
C PRO A 145 -5.20 12.10 7.47
N LYS A 146 -5.19 13.42 7.31
CA LYS A 146 -5.51 14.07 6.04
C LYS A 146 -4.55 13.68 4.93
N GLY A 147 -5.05 13.64 3.69
CA GLY A 147 -4.25 13.28 2.53
C GLY A 147 -3.96 11.78 2.40
N THR A 148 -4.68 10.93 3.14
CA THR A 148 -4.54 9.47 3.13
C THR A 148 -5.80 8.75 2.63
N SER A 149 -5.72 7.42 2.50
CA SER A 149 -6.87 6.57 2.17
C SER A 149 -8.03 6.72 3.17
N ALA A 150 -7.72 6.90 4.47
CA ALA A 150 -8.74 7.14 5.49
C ALA A 150 -9.48 8.46 5.29
N HIS A 151 -8.81 9.49 4.84
CA HIS A 151 -9.44 10.77 4.48
C HIS A 151 -10.39 10.61 3.28
N TYR A 152 -9.96 9.89 2.25
CA TYR A 152 -10.83 9.56 1.11
C TYR A 152 -12.04 8.73 1.54
N MET A 153 -11.85 7.74 2.40
CA MET A 153 -12.93 6.95 3.00
C MET A 153 -13.97 7.84 3.68
N LEU A 154 -13.54 8.75 4.56
CA LEU A 154 -14.41 9.67 5.28
C LEU A 154 -15.27 10.50 4.31
N SER A 155 -14.65 11.05 3.28
CA SER A 155 -15.37 11.88 2.32
C SER A 155 -16.37 11.09 1.49
N ARG A 156 -16.03 9.87 1.09
CA ARG A 156 -16.96 9.01 0.35
C ARG A 156 -18.14 8.59 1.22
N TRP A 157 -17.93 8.35 2.51
CA TRP A 157 -18.99 8.08 3.46
C TRP A 157 -19.91 9.30 3.65
N LEU A 158 -19.34 10.48 3.83
CA LEU A 158 -20.13 11.73 3.90
C LEU A 158 -20.98 11.92 2.63
N HIS A 159 -20.39 11.70 1.46
CA HIS A 159 -21.10 11.76 0.19
C HIS A 159 -22.28 10.78 0.12
N ALA A 160 -22.09 9.55 0.58
CA ALA A 160 -23.16 8.53 0.66
C ALA A 160 -24.34 9.01 1.52
N LEU A 161 -24.10 9.85 2.52
CA LEU A 161 -25.11 10.46 3.37
C LEU A 161 -25.65 11.81 2.84
N GLY A 162 -25.20 12.27 1.67
CA GLY A 162 -25.57 13.58 1.13
C GLY A 162 -24.90 14.76 1.84
N LEU A 163 -23.79 14.49 2.54
CA LEU A 163 -23.00 15.49 3.27
C LEU A 163 -21.65 15.75 2.57
N ARG A 164 -20.99 16.81 3.00
CA ARG A 164 -19.65 17.19 2.58
C ARG A 164 -18.76 17.47 3.80
N GLU A 165 -17.46 17.58 3.59
CA GLU A 165 -16.48 17.83 4.68
C GLU A 165 -16.81 19.11 5.48
N ARG A 166 -17.34 20.15 4.83
CA ARG A 166 -17.77 21.39 5.50
C ARG A 166 -18.92 21.21 6.50
N ASP A 167 -19.62 20.08 6.44
CA ASP A 167 -20.73 19.76 7.34
C ASP A 167 -20.26 19.12 8.65
N VAL A 168 -18.97 18.80 8.77
CA VAL A 168 -18.35 18.16 9.93
C VAL A 168 -17.07 18.88 10.34
N LYS A 169 -16.48 18.47 11.47
CA LYS A 169 -15.15 18.93 11.89
C LYS A 169 -14.14 17.82 11.67
N ILE A 170 -13.10 18.10 10.88
CA ILE A 170 -12.01 17.17 10.61
C ILE A 170 -10.77 17.64 11.38
N VAL A 171 -10.24 16.78 12.23
CA VAL A 171 -8.99 17.01 12.97
C VAL A 171 -7.93 16.12 12.38
N ASP A 172 -6.90 16.74 11.82
CA ASP A 172 -5.76 16.04 11.21
C ASP A 172 -4.83 15.50 12.30
N MET A 173 -4.69 14.19 12.35
CA MET A 173 -3.79 13.48 13.26
C MET A 173 -3.22 12.24 12.57
N GLN A 174 -1.96 11.91 12.88
CA GLN A 174 -1.39 10.62 12.46
C GLN A 174 -2.14 9.45 13.13
N PRO A 175 -2.16 8.24 12.55
CA PRO A 175 -2.98 7.13 13.03
C PRO A 175 -2.77 6.79 14.51
N SER A 176 -1.54 6.75 15.00
CA SER A 176 -1.24 6.44 16.40
C SER A 176 -1.72 7.55 17.36
N GLU A 177 -1.53 8.81 16.99
CA GLU A 177 -2.02 9.96 17.75
C GLU A 177 -3.55 10.00 17.77
N ALA A 178 -4.19 9.78 16.62
CA ALA A 178 -5.64 9.75 16.50
C ALA A 178 -6.26 8.64 17.34
N MET A 179 -5.67 7.43 17.33
CA MET A 179 -6.14 6.31 18.13
C MET A 179 -6.02 6.61 19.64
N LYS A 180 -4.89 7.19 20.07
CA LYS A 180 -4.68 7.59 21.45
C LYS A 180 -5.71 8.64 21.88
N ALA A 181 -5.85 9.72 21.14
CA ALA A 181 -6.79 10.80 21.43
C ALA A 181 -8.24 10.30 21.47
N PHE A 182 -8.62 9.42 20.53
CA PHE A 182 -9.94 8.83 20.48
C PHE A 182 -10.21 7.92 21.69
N SER A 183 -9.23 7.10 22.09
CA SER A 183 -9.34 6.26 23.30
C SER A 183 -9.49 7.08 24.59
N GLU A 184 -8.96 8.30 24.62
CA GLU A 184 -9.08 9.26 25.72
C GLU A 184 -10.37 10.10 25.65
N GLY A 185 -11.25 9.85 24.68
CA GLY A 185 -12.56 10.50 24.57
C GLY A 185 -12.62 11.67 23.58
N THR A 186 -11.56 11.98 22.85
CA THR A 186 -11.55 13.06 21.85
C THR A 186 -12.26 12.62 20.57
N GLY A 187 -13.09 13.50 20.00
CA GLY A 187 -13.80 13.27 18.73
C GLY A 187 -15.01 12.33 18.86
N ASP A 188 -15.80 12.26 17.81
CA ASP A 188 -17.00 11.44 17.71
C ASP A 188 -16.75 10.14 16.92
N ALA A 189 -15.83 10.19 15.99
CA ALA A 189 -15.43 9.05 15.16
C ALA A 189 -13.98 9.17 14.70
N ILE A 190 -13.42 8.05 14.24
CA ILE A 190 -12.06 7.92 13.76
C ILE A 190 -12.05 7.14 12.45
N ALA A 191 -11.27 7.58 11.47
CA ALA A 191 -11.06 6.85 10.22
C ALA A 191 -9.66 6.23 10.19
N LEU A 192 -9.61 4.93 9.89
CA LEU A 192 -8.41 4.09 9.97
C LEU A 192 -8.35 3.11 8.81
N TRP A 193 -7.19 2.50 8.63
CA TRP A 193 -6.99 1.33 7.77
C TRP A 193 -6.38 0.18 8.59
N ALA A 194 -6.43 -1.04 8.05
CA ALA A 194 -5.79 -2.18 8.70
C ALA A 194 -4.25 -2.02 8.69
N PRO A 195 -3.57 -2.42 9.76
CA PRO A 195 -4.07 -3.20 10.88
C PRO A 195 -4.59 -2.40 12.10
N GLN A 196 -4.59 -1.06 12.06
CA GLN A 196 -5.12 -0.25 13.16
C GLN A 196 -6.61 -0.52 13.42
N THR A 197 -7.37 -0.96 12.42
CA THR A 197 -8.76 -1.39 12.56
C THR A 197 -8.92 -2.51 13.57
N PHE A 198 -7.99 -3.45 13.68
CA PHE A 198 -8.02 -4.51 14.69
C PHE A 198 -7.84 -3.97 16.11
N GLU A 199 -7.01 -2.94 16.28
CA GLU A 199 -6.86 -2.26 17.57
C GLU A 199 -8.14 -1.54 17.98
N ALA A 200 -8.80 -0.87 17.01
CA ALA A 200 -10.11 -0.25 17.24
C ALA A 200 -11.16 -1.26 17.70
N GLU A 201 -11.22 -2.42 17.08
CA GLU A 201 -12.13 -3.51 17.45
C GLU A 201 -11.82 -4.06 18.86
N LYS A 202 -10.54 -4.23 19.21
CA LYS A 202 -10.12 -4.64 20.56
C LYS A 202 -10.54 -3.65 21.65
N LEU A 203 -10.62 -2.37 21.31
CA LEU A 203 -11.14 -1.32 22.19
C LEU A 203 -12.68 -1.30 22.27
N GLY A 204 -13.37 -2.22 21.58
CA GLY A 204 -14.82 -2.28 21.54
C GLY A 204 -15.48 -1.23 20.64
N LEU A 205 -14.71 -0.55 19.79
CA LEU A 205 -15.24 0.39 18.82
C LEU A 205 -16.07 -0.32 17.75
N LYS A 206 -17.05 0.37 17.21
CA LYS A 206 -18.02 -0.15 16.25
C LYS A 206 -17.76 0.44 14.87
N THR A 207 -17.77 -0.40 13.84
CA THR A 207 -17.65 0.02 12.46
C THR A 207 -18.90 0.76 12.01
N VAL A 208 -18.70 1.94 11.43
CA VAL A 208 -19.74 2.74 10.80
C VAL A 208 -19.89 2.40 9.33
N ALA A 209 -18.78 2.28 8.62
CA ALA A 209 -18.72 1.89 7.22
C ALA A 209 -17.29 1.50 6.82
N HIS A 210 -17.16 0.66 5.77
CA HIS A 210 -15.91 0.42 5.05
C HIS A 210 -15.90 1.20 3.73
N SER A 211 -14.73 1.40 3.15
CA SER A 211 -14.59 2.03 1.83
C SER A 211 -15.41 1.29 0.75
N SER A 212 -15.41 -0.04 0.77
CA SER A 212 -16.21 -0.87 -0.15
C SER A 212 -17.72 -0.60 -0.04
N ASP A 213 -18.21 -0.30 1.16
CA ASP A 213 -19.63 0.03 1.38
C ASP A 213 -20.04 1.38 0.76
N CYS A 214 -19.06 2.23 0.49
CA CYS A 214 -19.22 3.57 -0.08
C CYS A 214 -18.79 3.64 -1.57
N ASN A 215 -18.58 2.50 -2.22
CA ASN A 215 -18.05 2.41 -3.59
C ASN A 215 -16.71 3.17 -3.76
N ALA A 216 -15.89 3.24 -2.72
CA ALA A 216 -14.59 3.86 -2.72
C ALA A 216 -13.50 2.81 -2.91
N ARG A 217 -12.85 2.83 -4.08
CA ARG A 217 -11.70 1.95 -4.34
C ARG A 217 -10.44 2.52 -3.70
N GLN A 218 -9.69 1.64 -3.04
CA GLN A 218 -8.49 2.00 -2.27
C GLN A 218 -7.29 1.15 -2.72
N PRO A 219 -6.75 1.38 -3.92
CA PRO A 219 -5.56 0.64 -4.35
C PRO A 219 -4.33 1.13 -3.60
N ILE A 220 -3.51 0.20 -3.13
CA ILE A 220 -2.11 0.47 -2.80
C ILE A 220 -1.32 0.46 -4.09
N LEU A 221 -0.53 1.49 -4.29
CA LEU A 221 0.28 1.67 -5.48
C LEU A 221 1.76 1.43 -5.18
N LEU A 222 2.42 0.72 -6.07
CA LEU A 222 3.87 0.65 -6.10
C LEU A 222 4.39 1.85 -6.87
N ILE A 223 5.15 2.69 -6.19
CA ILE A 223 5.70 3.94 -6.75
C ILE A 223 7.22 3.90 -6.77
N ALA A 224 7.81 4.52 -7.76
CA ALA A 224 9.25 4.65 -7.90
C ALA A 224 9.66 6.13 -7.95
N ASN A 225 10.77 6.46 -7.29
CA ASN A 225 11.44 7.74 -7.48
C ASN A 225 11.82 7.88 -8.95
N ALA A 226 11.30 8.93 -9.62
CA ALA A 226 11.47 9.08 -11.07
C ALA A 226 12.94 9.25 -11.49
N GLU A 227 13.73 9.98 -10.72
CA GLU A 227 15.15 10.17 -10.98
C GLU A 227 15.90 8.84 -10.89
N TYR A 228 15.66 8.08 -9.84
CA TYR A 228 16.26 6.76 -9.67
C TYR A 228 15.82 5.81 -10.80
N ALA A 229 14.52 5.73 -11.05
CA ALA A 229 13.94 4.82 -12.04
C ALA A 229 14.45 5.09 -13.46
N ASN A 230 14.65 6.36 -13.83
CA ASN A 230 15.21 6.74 -15.12
C ASN A 230 16.68 6.31 -15.29
N LYS A 231 17.46 6.34 -14.20
CA LYS A 231 18.88 5.97 -14.22
C LYS A 231 19.11 4.46 -14.01
N HIS A 232 18.21 3.79 -13.30
CA HIS A 232 18.38 2.42 -12.81
C HIS A 232 17.17 1.52 -13.15
N LYS A 233 16.76 1.54 -14.41
CA LYS A 233 15.61 0.76 -14.89
C LYS A 233 15.69 -0.72 -14.52
N ALA A 234 16.89 -1.31 -14.58
CA ALA A 234 17.09 -2.72 -14.29
C ALA A 234 16.76 -3.07 -12.83
N ASP A 235 17.05 -2.15 -11.89
CA ASP A 235 16.79 -2.36 -10.46
C ASP A 235 15.28 -2.33 -10.18
N ILE A 236 14.54 -1.43 -10.83
CA ILE A 236 13.07 -1.37 -10.74
C ILE A 236 12.44 -2.65 -11.28
N VAL A 237 12.93 -3.14 -12.42
CA VAL A 237 12.45 -4.39 -13.03
C VAL A 237 12.76 -5.59 -12.12
N ALA A 238 13.97 -5.65 -11.55
CA ALA A 238 14.35 -6.70 -10.59
C ALA A 238 13.46 -6.66 -9.34
N PHE A 239 13.20 -5.47 -8.77
CA PHE A 239 12.28 -5.32 -7.65
C PHE A 239 10.88 -5.83 -7.99
N LEU A 240 10.33 -5.48 -9.14
CA LEU A 240 9.01 -5.95 -9.56
C LEU A 240 8.97 -7.48 -9.70
N ARG A 241 10.04 -8.12 -10.17
CA ARG A 241 10.13 -9.59 -10.16
C ARG A 241 10.09 -10.17 -8.75
N VAL A 242 10.82 -9.57 -7.82
CA VAL A 242 10.78 -9.96 -6.39
C VAL A 242 9.37 -9.83 -5.83
N TYR A 243 8.73 -8.68 -6.03
CA TYR A 243 7.37 -8.41 -5.54
C TYR A 243 6.35 -9.38 -6.13
N LEU A 244 6.38 -9.60 -7.46
CA LEU A 244 5.47 -10.51 -8.16
C LEU A 244 5.68 -11.97 -7.76
N ARG A 245 6.90 -12.39 -7.39
CA ARG A 245 7.14 -13.71 -6.81
C ARG A 245 6.40 -13.86 -5.48
N SER A 246 6.39 -12.84 -4.65
CA SER A 246 5.59 -12.83 -3.42
C SER A 246 4.08 -12.81 -3.70
N VAL A 247 3.63 -12.09 -4.73
CA VAL A 247 2.24 -12.13 -5.17
C VAL A 247 1.82 -13.54 -5.58
N ASP A 248 2.64 -14.24 -6.36
CA ASP A 248 2.37 -15.62 -6.76
C ASP A 248 2.30 -16.55 -5.55
N MET A 249 3.19 -16.37 -4.58
CA MET A 249 3.15 -17.09 -3.30
C MET A 249 1.85 -16.83 -2.55
N MET A 250 1.44 -15.57 -2.43
CA MET A 250 0.18 -15.19 -1.76
C MET A 250 -1.05 -15.81 -2.45
N LYS A 251 -1.04 -15.94 -3.77
CA LYS A 251 -2.17 -16.51 -4.55
C LYS A 251 -2.21 -18.03 -4.50
N THR A 252 -1.11 -18.69 -4.26
CA THR A 252 -0.99 -20.16 -4.30
C THR A 252 -0.91 -20.81 -2.92
N THR A 253 -0.68 -20.02 -1.87
CA THR A 253 -0.57 -20.50 -0.49
C THR A 253 -1.80 -20.08 0.30
N PRO A 254 -2.50 -21.00 0.98
CA PRO A 254 -3.61 -20.64 1.86
C PRO A 254 -3.20 -19.65 2.95
N ALA A 255 -4.08 -18.70 3.29
CA ALA A 255 -3.83 -17.71 4.34
C ALA A 255 -3.51 -18.37 5.69
N GLU A 256 -4.13 -19.53 5.95
CA GLU A 256 -3.90 -20.31 7.16
C GLU A 256 -2.43 -20.81 7.29
N GLU A 257 -1.77 -21.11 6.18
CA GLU A 257 -0.36 -21.51 6.16
C GLU A 257 0.59 -20.32 6.30
N LEU A 258 0.17 -19.13 5.88
CA LEU A 258 0.96 -17.90 5.96
C LEU A 258 0.80 -17.16 7.29
N ALA A 259 -0.21 -17.51 8.09
CA ALA A 259 -0.60 -16.76 9.28
C ALA A 259 0.55 -16.60 10.29
N ASP A 260 1.34 -17.63 10.54
CA ASP A 260 2.45 -17.56 11.50
C ASP A 260 3.56 -16.62 11.04
N ASP A 261 3.90 -16.65 9.74
CA ASP A 261 4.86 -15.72 9.15
C ASP A 261 4.32 -14.28 9.14
N TYR A 262 3.02 -14.12 8.91
CA TYR A 262 2.36 -12.82 8.92
C TYR A 262 2.37 -12.19 10.33
N MET A 263 2.05 -12.98 11.36
CA MET A 263 2.12 -12.56 12.77
C MET A 263 3.56 -12.17 13.16
N ARG A 264 4.55 -12.95 12.72
CA ARG A 264 5.97 -12.67 12.97
C ARG A 264 6.42 -11.39 12.29
N PHE A 265 6.00 -11.17 11.04
CA PHE A 265 6.21 -9.92 10.32
C PHE A 265 5.63 -8.73 11.08
N TYR A 266 4.36 -8.80 11.45
CA TYR A 266 3.67 -7.72 12.12
C TYR A 266 4.33 -7.33 13.45
N ASN A 267 4.71 -8.32 14.25
CA ASN A 267 5.44 -8.09 15.50
C ASN A 267 6.82 -7.46 15.25
N ALA A 268 7.58 -8.00 14.31
CA ALA A 268 8.91 -7.47 13.97
C ALA A 268 8.86 -6.03 13.44
N TRP A 269 7.81 -5.71 12.68
CA TRP A 269 7.66 -4.40 12.05
C TRP A 269 7.08 -3.33 12.98
N THR A 270 6.08 -3.68 13.76
CA THR A 270 5.31 -2.71 14.59
C THR A 270 5.60 -2.79 16.08
N GLY A 271 6.23 -3.87 16.55
CA GLY A 271 6.37 -4.16 17.99
C GLY A 271 5.07 -4.62 18.65
N LYS A 272 3.99 -4.80 17.89
CA LYS A 272 2.67 -5.21 18.36
C LYS A 272 2.38 -6.66 18.01
N SER A 273 1.37 -7.24 18.66
CA SER A 273 0.91 -8.60 18.37
C SER A 273 -0.44 -8.60 17.65
N MET A 274 -0.63 -9.60 16.83
CA MET A 274 -1.85 -9.89 16.07
C MET A 274 -2.27 -11.32 16.39
N THR A 275 -3.57 -11.60 16.48
CA THR A 275 -4.05 -12.98 16.62
C THR A 275 -3.93 -13.71 15.29
N ARG A 276 -3.97 -15.04 15.32
CA ARG A 276 -3.95 -15.86 14.11
C ARG A 276 -5.16 -15.58 13.21
N GLU A 277 -6.33 -15.40 13.81
CA GLU A 277 -7.57 -15.06 13.10
C GLU A 277 -7.49 -13.68 12.44
N GLU A 278 -6.92 -12.70 13.13
CA GLU A 278 -6.65 -11.36 12.54
C GLU A 278 -5.69 -11.45 11.37
N ALA A 279 -4.61 -12.22 11.49
CA ALA A 279 -3.65 -12.42 10.41
C ALA A 279 -4.30 -13.06 9.17
N ILE A 280 -5.09 -14.12 9.35
CA ILE A 280 -5.82 -14.79 8.27
C ILE A 280 -6.81 -13.82 7.61
N ARG A 281 -7.55 -13.06 8.41
CA ARG A 281 -8.50 -12.05 7.91
C ARG A 281 -7.79 -10.97 7.12
N ASP A 282 -6.70 -10.42 7.64
CA ASP A 282 -5.93 -9.37 6.98
C ASP A 282 -5.38 -9.81 5.62
N ILE A 283 -4.85 -11.04 5.55
CA ILE A 283 -4.40 -11.64 4.28
C ILE A 283 -5.56 -11.75 3.28
N LYS A 284 -6.71 -12.23 3.72
CA LYS A 284 -7.89 -12.46 2.85
C LYS A 284 -8.53 -11.16 2.39
N ASP A 285 -8.52 -10.12 3.23
CA ASP A 285 -9.17 -8.84 2.95
C ASP A 285 -8.30 -7.90 2.07
N HIS A 286 -7.09 -8.32 1.72
CA HIS A 286 -6.18 -7.58 0.84
C HIS A 286 -5.89 -8.35 -0.46
N PRO A 287 -6.80 -8.34 -1.44
CA PRO A 287 -6.54 -8.96 -2.75
C PRO A 287 -5.28 -8.39 -3.40
N VAL A 288 -4.41 -9.28 -3.90
CA VAL A 288 -3.19 -8.92 -4.61
C VAL A 288 -3.38 -9.09 -6.13
N TYR A 289 -2.56 -8.39 -6.91
CA TYR A 289 -2.66 -8.37 -8.37
C TYR A 289 -1.47 -9.11 -9.01
N SER A 290 -1.75 -10.17 -9.78
CA SER A 290 -0.75 -10.81 -10.64
C SER A 290 -0.27 -9.86 -11.74
N LEU A 291 0.81 -10.20 -12.42
CA LEU A 291 1.31 -9.42 -13.55
C LEU A 291 0.22 -9.20 -14.61
N ASP A 292 -0.52 -10.24 -15.00
CA ASP A 292 -1.60 -10.13 -15.97
C ASP A 292 -2.76 -9.27 -15.45
N ALA A 293 -3.11 -9.38 -14.17
CA ALA A 293 -4.11 -8.52 -13.55
C ALA A 293 -3.66 -7.05 -13.52
N MET A 294 -2.40 -6.76 -13.20
CA MET A 294 -1.87 -5.40 -13.26
C MET A 294 -1.97 -4.80 -14.66
N PHE A 295 -1.64 -5.57 -15.70
CA PHE A 295 -1.80 -5.11 -17.09
C PHE A 295 -3.25 -4.84 -17.44
N LYS A 296 -4.15 -5.74 -17.10
CA LYS A 296 -5.59 -5.59 -17.35
C LYS A 296 -6.15 -4.36 -16.65
N GLN A 297 -5.84 -4.17 -15.36
CA GLN A 297 -6.36 -3.08 -14.55
C GLN A 297 -5.70 -1.73 -14.91
N SER A 298 -4.38 -1.71 -15.08
CA SER A 298 -3.61 -0.46 -15.23
C SER A 298 -3.62 0.10 -16.65
N TYR A 299 -3.66 -0.76 -17.68
CA TYR A 299 -3.30 -0.32 -19.03
C TYR A 299 -4.26 -0.83 -20.11
N GLY A 300 -5.11 -1.81 -19.81
CA GLY A 300 -6.00 -2.43 -20.78
C GLY A 300 -7.43 -1.93 -20.75
N THR A 301 -8.01 -1.78 -19.57
CA THR A 301 -9.44 -1.52 -19.36
C THR A 301 -9.79 -0.19 -18.76
N SER A 302 -8.83 0.65 -18.42
CA SER A 302 -9.06 1.93 -17.74
C SER A 302 -9.54 1.86 -16.27
N GLU A 303 -9.77 0.69 -15.68
CA GLU A 303 -10.26 0.61 -14.31
C GLU A 303 -9.40 1.39 -13.30
N LEU A 304 -8.08 1.23 -13.33
CA LEU A 304 -7.20 2.00 -12.46
C LEU A 304 -7.34 3.51 -12.72
N ARG A 305 -7.49 3.92 -13.98
CA ARG A 305 -7.70 5.33 -14.33
C ARG A 305 -9.00 5.86 -13.75
N GLU A 306 -10.07 5.05 -13.76
CA GLU A 306 -11.36 5.42 -13.16
C GLU A 306 -11.21 5.59 -11.65
N TRP A 307 -10.56 4.64 -10.95
CA TRP A 307 -10.31 4.75 -9.51
C TRP A 307 -9.48 5.99 -9.17
N LEU A 308 -8.42 6.25 -9.93
CA LEU A 308 -7.57 7.42 -9.74
C LEU A 308 -8.31 8.72 -10.07
N HIS A 309 -9.17 8.71 -11.10
CA HIS A 309 -10.00 9.85 -11.44
C HIS A 309 -10.99 10.21 -10.32
N ASP A 310 -11.63 9.23 -9.71
CA ASP A 310 -12.54 9.43 -8.58
C ASP A 310 -11.82 10.06 -7.39
N ILE A 311 -10.60 9.57 -7.08
CA ILE A 311 -9.78 10.11 -6.00
C ILE A 311 -9.31 11.54 -6.31
N VAL A 312 -8.87 11.80 -7.54
CA VAL A 312 -8.44 13.13 -7.98
C VAL A 312 -9.61 14.13 -7.95
N SER A 313 -10.79 13.69 -8.38
CA SER A 313 -12.01 14.53 -8.33
C SER A 313 -12.34 14.90 -6.88
N PHE A 314 -12.24 13.94 -5.97
CA PHE A 314 -12.39 14.19 -4.55
C PHE A 314 -11.32 15.16 -4.01
N GLN A 315 -10.05 15.00 -4.37
CA GLN A 315 -8.98 15.91 -3.94
C GLN A 315 -9.24 17.35 -4.42
N ASN A 316 -9.81 17.52 -5.62
CA ASN A 316 -10.22 18.83 -6.11
C ASN A 316 -11.42 19.40 -5.33
N GLU A 317 -12.42 18.58 -5.04
CA GLU A 317 -13.60 19.00 -4.26
C GLU A 317 -13.27 19.36 -2.81
N SER A 318 -12.33 18.66 -2.18
CA SER A 318 -11.87 18.90 -0.81
C SER A 318 -10.87 20.06 -0.69
N GLY A 319 -10.39 20.59 -1.84
CA GLY A 319 -9.41 21.67 -1.88
C GLY A 319 -7.95 21.21 -1.72
N GLU A 320 -7.69 19.90 -1.70
CA GLU A 320 -6.33 19.34 -1.70
C GLU A 320 -5.61 19.59 -3.05
N LEU A 321 -6.38 19.61 -4.15
CA LEU A 321 -5.92 19.98 -5.49
C LEU A 321 -6.77 21.12 -6.05
N ASP A 322 -6.12 22.15 -6.59
CA ASP A 322 -6.81 23.19 -7.34
C ASP A 322 -7.07 22.76 -8.81
N ARG A 323 -7.83 23.56 -9.57
CA ARG A 323 -8.14 23.26 -10.97
C ARG A 323 -6.92 23.24 -11.89
N ARG A 324 -5.87 23.99 -11.56
CA ARG A 324 -4.62 24.01 -12.35
C ARG A 324 -3.82 22.75 -12.11
N GLU A 325 -3.76 22.32 -10.87
CA GLU A 325 -3.11 21.07 -10.46
C GLU A 325 -3.82 19.85 -11.06
N LEU A 326 -5.17 19.84 -11.05
CA LEU A 326 -5.97 18.82 -11.71
C LEU A 326 -5.63 18.74 -13.21
N ALA A 327 -5.69 19.87 -13.92
CA ALA A 327 -5.37 19.95 -15.34
C ALA A 327 -3.91 19.59 -15.64
N ARG A 328 -2.98 19.84 -14.71
CA ARG A 328 -1.60 19.42 -14.80
C ARG A 328 -1.46 17.92 -14.65
N LEU A 329 -2.11 17.32 -13.63
CA LEU A 329 -2.07 15.90 -13.37
C LEU A 329 -2.59 15.09 -14.56
N GLU A 330 -3.66 15.54 -15.23
CA GLU A 330 -4.21 14.91 -16.43
C GLU A 330 -3.20 14.86 -17.60
N ARG A 331 -2.25 15.79 -17.65
CA ARG A 331 -1.22 15.86 -18.69
C ARG A 331 0.06 15.08 -18.34
N LEU A 332 0.24 14.70 -17.08
CA LEU A 332 1.44 13.96 -16.65
C LEU A 332 1.31 12.47 -16.95
N HIS A 333 2.39 11.90 -17.45
CA HIS A 333 2.50 10.45 -17.65
C HIS A 333 3.10 9.76 -16.42
N TYR A 334 2.42 9.94 -15.26
CA TYR A 334 2.88 9.38 -13.99
C TYR A 334 2.59 7.88 -13.84
N VAL A 335 1.60 7.33 -14.54
CA VAL A 335 1.36 5.90 -14.62
C VAL A 335 2.13 5.34 -15.80
N THR A 336 3.03 4.38 -15.56
CA THR A 336 3.87 3.78 -16.59
C THR A 336 3.91 2.26 -16.53
N ASP A 337 3.83 1.62 -17.69
CA ASP A 337 3.89 0.17 -17.84
C ASP A 337 5.23 -0.36 -18.35
N ILE A 338 6.20 0.53 -18.59
CA ILE A 338 7.48 0.15 -19.22
C ILE A 338 8.26 -0.88 -18.39
N TYR A 339 8.16 -0.82 -17.06
CA TYR A 339 8.83 -1.75 -16.15
C TYR A 339 8.11 -3.10 -16.12
N LEU A 340 6.77 -3.11 -16.04
CA LEU A 340 5.97 -4.34 -16.12
C LEU A 340 6.12 -5.05 -17.48
N LYS A 341 6.18 -4.29 -18.56
CA LYS A 341 6.49 -4.84 -19.91
C LYS A 341 7.86 -5.51 -19.94
N ALA A 342 8.85 -4.90 -19.30
CA ALA A 342 10.19 -5.48 -19.21
C ALA A 342 10.19 -6.79 -18.41
N VAL A 343 9.44 -6.88 -17.30
CA VAL A 343 9.24 -8.13 -16.56
C VAL A 343 8.60 -9.20 -17.45
N LYS A 344 7.52 -8.86 -18.15
CA LYS A 344 6.80 -9.78 -19.03
C LYS A 344 7.67 -10.32 -20.19
N ASN A 345 8.48 -9.45 -20.78
CA ASN A 345 9.35 -9.83 -21.90
C ASN A 345 10.53 -10.71 -21.45
N ALA A 346 11.04 -10.54 -20.25
CA ALA A 346 12.09 -11.38 -19.69
C ALA A 346 11.60 -12.82 -19.39
N ALA A 347 10.35 -13.01 -19.03
CA ALA A 347 9.74 -14.32 -18.78
C ALA A 347 9.51 -15.16 -20.06
N LYS A 348 9.62 -14.55 -21.25
CA LYS A 348 9.44 -15.23 -22.56
C LYS A 348 10.77 -15.73 -23.18
N LYS A 349 11.90 -15.39 -22.60
CA LYS A 349 13.25 -15.84 -22.97
C LYS A 349 13.71 -16.99 -22.07
#